data_e15fbd9bbc38b304f08c19d8def393dd
#
_entry.id   e15fbd9bbc38b304f08c19d8def393dd
#
_cell.length_a   1.000
_cell.length_b   1.000
_cell.length_c   1.000
_cell.angle_alpha   90.00
_cell.angle_beta   90.00
_cell.angle_gamma   90.00
#
_symmetry.space_group_name_H-M   'P 1'
#
loop_
_entity.id
_entity.type
_entity.pdbx_description
1 polymer ?
#
loop_
_entity_poly.entity_id
_entity_poly.type
_entity_poly.pdbx_seq_one_letter_code
_entity_poly.pdbx_strand_id
1 'polypeptide(L)'
;DSSITILRTRIYKNTMTTEIKKKSATTVMKEIIDAKQAASSTKEQQKLNVGKFERYLKENNISDTWESMNLNTFESYQKYLVDNGRGSVTIRNIIQNTLFPLLKKVSKRVDIPFTWYDSNLNSFEFVKDESNKELASNKKVTLTEEQLKQLYDYPITGTELQVRKRTEIRDLFVLQCLVGQRVGDMQKFFNGDNEKDEE
;
A
#
# COMPACT_ATOMS: atom_id res chain seq x y z
N ASP A 1 21.03 -40.87 10.53
CA ASP A 1 21.17 -39.39 10.41
C ASP A 1 19.91 -38.64 9.97
N SER A 2 19.03 -39.25 9.15
CA SER A 2 17.76 -38.63 8.71
C SER A 2 16.79 -38.28 9.85
N SER A 3 16.66 -39.17 10.85
CA SER A 3 15.72 -38.99 11.97
C SER A 3 16.10 -37.83 12.88
N ILE A 4 17.38 -37.60 13.10
CA ILE A 4 17.88 -36.50 13.96
C ILE A 4 17.66 -35.16 13.24
N THR A 5 17.82 -35.11 11.93
CA THR A 5 17.60 -33.92 11.12
C THR A 5 16.12 -33.54 11.10
N ILE A 6 15.24 -34.53 10.98
CA ILE A 6 13.76 -34.32 11.03
C ILE A 6 13.33 -33.81 12.41
N LEU A 7 13.87 -34.38 13.48
CA LEU A 7 13.57 -33.93 14.85
C LEU A 7 14.07 -32.51 15.11
N ARG A 8 15.29 -32.16 14.70
CA ARG A 8 15.83 -30.80 14.82
C ARG A 8 14.98 -29.79 14.05
N THR A 9 14.56 -30.12 12.82
CA THR A 9 13.69 -29.25 12.00
C THR A 9 12.32 -29.05 12.65
N ARG A 10 11.77 -30.11 13.27
CA ARG A 10 10.47 -30.05 13.96
C ARG A 10 10.53 -29.24 15.26
N ILE A 11 11.61 -29.39 16.03
CA ILE A 11 11.85 -28.61 17.25
C ILE A 11 12.04 -27.14 16.88
N TYR A 12 12.86 -26.83 15.87
CA TYR A 12 13.09 -25.46 15.40
C TYR A 12 11.79 -24.79 14.91
N LYS A 13 10.98 -25.50 14.11
CA LYS A 13 9.66 -24.99 13.70
C LYS A 13 8.76 -24.71 14.89
N ASN A 14 8.67 -25.61 15.85
CA ASN A 14 7.84 -25.44 17.04
C ASN A 14 8.28 -24.24 17.90
N THR A 15 9.58 -24.06 18.08
CA THR A 15 10.15 -22.94 18.84
C THR A 15 9.84 -21.60 18.13
N MET A 16 10.09 -21.52 16.82
CA MET A 16 9.77 -20.34 16.02
C MET A 16 8.27 -20.01 16.04
N THR A 17 7.41 -21.04 15.96
CA THR A 17 5.95 -20.86 16.04
C THR A 17 5.54 -20.28 17.39
N THR A 18 6.14 -20.74 18.48
CA THR A 18 5.85 -20.26 19.84
C THR A 18 6.32 -18.81 20.04
N GLU A 19 7.48 -18.45 19.53
CA GLU A 19 7.99 -17.07 19.59
C GLU A 19 7.14 -16.10 18.77
N ILE A 20 6.69 -16.50 17.56
CA ILE A 20 5.82 -15.68 16.74
C ILE A 20 4.45 -15.47 17.39
N LYS A 21 3.90 -16.48 18.06
CA LYS A 21 2.65 -16.34 18.81
C LYS A 21 2.74 -15.37 19.99
N LYS A 22 3.93 -15.14 20.53
CA LYS A 22 4.17 -14.17 21.61
C LYS A 22 4.27 -12.72 21.10
N LYS A 23 4.57 -12.51 19.81
CA LYS A 23 4.67 -11.18 19.22
C LYS A 23 3.28 -10.67 18.81
N SER A 24 3.10 -9.36 18.83
CA SER A 24 1.87 -8.76 18.30
C SER A 24 1.73 -9.04 16.80
N ALA A 25 0.50 -9.20 16.33
CA ALA A 25 0.23 -9.53 14.94
C ALA A 25 0.77 -8.46 13.98
N THR A 26 0.62 -7.18 14.33
CA THR A 26 1.12 -6.08 13.49
C THR A 26 2.64 -6.02 13.46
N THR A 27 3.33 -6.38 14.55
CA THR A 27 4.80 -6.49 14.58
C THR A 27 5.29 -7.53 13.59
N VAL A 28 4.69 -8.72 13.60
CA VAL A 28 5.05 -9.79 12.66
C VAL A 28 4.75 -9.39 11.21
N MET A 29 3.65 -8.68 10.96
CA MET A 29 3.36 -8.13 9.63
C MET A 29 4.46 -7.18 9.15
N LYS A 30 4.96 -6.29 10.01
CA LYS A 30 6.06 -5.37 9.69
C LYS A 30 7.37 -6.12 9.40
N GLU A 31 7.71 -7.16 10.19
CA GLU A 31 8.87 -8.02 9.93
C GLU A 31 8.79 -8.73 8.57
N ILE A 32 7.59 -9.19 8.18
CA ILE A 32 7.38 -9.80 6.86
C ILE A 32 7.57 -8.78 5.73
N ILE A 33 7.14 -7.53 5.93
CA ILE A 33 7.34 -6.46 4.95
C ILE A 33 8.84 -6.19 4.79
N ASP A 34 9.60 -6.12 5.89
CA ASP A 34 11.03 -5.86 5.85
C ASP A 34 11.81 -6.95 5.10
N ALA A 35 11.42 -8.21 5.30
CA ALA A 35 12.01 -9.36 4.64
C ALA A 35 11.64 -9.51 3.15
N LYS A 36 10.74 -8.68 2.60
CA LYS A 36 10.37 -8.73 1.18
C LYS A 36 11.47 -8.17 0.29
N GLN A 37 11.67 -8.79 -0.88
CA GLN A 37 12.35 -8.16 -2.01
C GLN A 37 11.34 -7.26 -2.75
N ALA A 38 11.29 -5.99 -2.39
CA ALA A 38 10.40 -5.00 -3.00
C ALA A 38 11.02 -3.61 -2.87
N ALA A 39 10.61 -2.67 -3.72
CA ALA A 39 11.04 -1.28 -3.67
C ALA A 39 10.76 -0.65 -2.29
N SER A 40 11.63 0.24 -1.84
CA SER A 40 11.51 0.91 -0.52
C SER A 40 10.16 1.59 -0.36
N SER A 41 9.71 2.34 -1.37
CA SER A 41 8.43 3.03 -1.37
C SER A 41 7.23 2.08 -1.17
N THR A 42 7.28 0.88 -1.75
CA THR A 42 6.24 -0.15 -1.55
C THR A 42 6.23 -0.66 -0.12
N LYS A 43 7.41 -0.92 0.46
CA LYS A 43 7.53 -1.36 1.86
C LYS A 43 7.02 -0.30 2.82
N GLU A 44 7.40 0.95 2.62
CA GLU A 44 6.95 2.09 3.42
C GLU A 44 5.43 2.25 3.37
N GLN A 45 4.83 2.19 2.18
CA GLN A 45 3.38 2.27 2.04
C GLN A 45 2.67 1.11 2.75
N GLN A 46 3.20 -0.12 2.67
CA GLN A 46 2.65 -1.26 3.39
C GLN A 46 2.77 -1.10 4.91
N LYS A 47 3.92 -0.62 5.41
CA LYS A 47 4.11 -0.31 6.83
C LYS A 47 3.15 0.77 7.33
N LEU A 48 2.93 1.82 6.55
CA LEU A 48 1.95 2.85 6.85
C LEU A 48 0.53 2.27 6.98
N ASN A 49 0.15 1.35 6.10
CA ASN A 49 -1.16 0.71 6.16
C ASN A 49 -1.31 -0.19 7.40
N VAL A 50 -0.27 -0.97 7.74
CA VAL A 50 -0.23 -1.75 8.99
C VAL A 50 -0.29 -0.83 10.21
N GLY A 51 0.44 0.29 10.20
CA GLY A 51 0.43 1.27 11.29
C GLY A 51 -0.94 1.94 11.50
N LYS A 52 -1.71 2.17 10.42
CA LYS A 52 -3.11 2.64 10.52
C LYS A 52 -4.00 1.61 11.20
N PHE A 53 -3.83 0.34 10.86
CA PHE A 53 -4.58 -0.75 11.49
C PHE A 53 -4.20 -0.93 12.97
N GLU A 54 -2.91 -0.90 13.31
CA GLU A 54 -2.42 -0.93 14.69
C GLU A 54 -3.02 0.20 15.54
N ARG A 55 -3.09 1.42 14.99
CA ARG A 55 -3.72 2.56 15.66
C ARG A 55 -5.20 2.31 15.91
N TYR A 56 -5.92 1.79 14.93
CA TYR A 56 -7.33 1.42 15.06
C TYR A 56 -7.53 0.40 16.19
N LEU A 57 -6.72 -0.67 16.25
CA LEU A 57 -6.79 -1.67 17.31
C LEU A 57 -6.62 -1.02 18.68
N LYS A 58 -5.64 -0.14 18.83
CA LYS A 58 -5.36 0.58 20.07
C LYS A 58 -6.50 1.50 20.48
N GLU A 59 -7.04 2.31 19.56
CA GLU A 59 -8.13 3.25 19.79
C GLU A 59 -9.43 2.55 20.22
N ASN A 60 -9.65 1.33 19.72
CA ASN A 60 -10.83 0.52 20.04
C ASN A 60 -10.61 -0.52 21.12
N ASN A 61 -9.48 -0.48 21.84
CA ASN A 61 -9.09 -1.44 22.89
C ASN A 61 -9.14 -2.91 22.44
N ILE A 62 -8.84 -3.17 21.17
CA ILE A 62 -8.73 -4.51 20.59
C ILE A 62 -7.30 -5.01 20.78
N SER A 63 -7.12 -6.19 21.36
CA SER A 63 -5.81 -6.79 21.53
C SER A 63 -5.14 -7.06 20.19
N ASP A 64 -3.86 -6.70 20.06
CA ASP A 64 -3.08 -6.97 18.84
C ASP A 64 -2.55 -8.40 18.84
N THR A 65 -3.46 -9.36 18.81
CA THR A 65 -3.18 -10.81 18.79
C THR A 65 -3.75 -11.44 17.53
N TRP A 66 -3.28 -12.64 17.22
CA TRP A 66 -3.77 -13.37 16.04
C TRP A 66 -5.24 -13.77 16.15
N GLU A 67 -5.71 -14.04 17.35
CA GLU A 67 -7.11 -14.38 17.64
C GLU A 67 -8.05 -13.20 17.32
N SER A 68 -7.55 -11.99 17.50
CA SER A 68 -8.28 -10.76 17.19
C SER A 68 -8.33 -10.45 15.70
N MET A 69 -7.52 -11.11 14.88
CA MET A 69 -7.52 -10.95 13.41
C MET A 69 -8.65 -11.78 12.78
N ASN A 70 -9.88 -11.48 13.12
CA ASN A 70 -11.07 -12.18 12.65
C ASN A 70 -11.97 -11.30 11.77
N LEU A 71 -13.00 -11.88 11.16
CA LEU A 71 -13.90 -11.20 10.24
C LEU A 71 -14.52 -9.93 10.87
N ASN A 72 -15.05 -10.04 12.09
CA ASN A 72 -15.69 -8.93 12.78
C ASN A 72 -14.74 -7.73 12.97
N THR A 73 -13.47 -7.99 13.28
CA THR A 73 -12.45 -6.94 13.42
C THR A 73 -12.22 -6.23 12.10
N PHE A 74 -12.16 -6.95 10.98
CA PHE A 74 -11.96 -6.33 9.66
C PHE A 74 -13.19 -5.60 9.14
N GLU A 75 -14.39 -6.11 9.41
CA GLU A 75 -15.65 -5.41 9.11
C GLU A 75 -15.75 -4.10 9.91
N SER A 76 -15.46 -4.15 11.21
CA SER A 76 -15.44 -2.96 12.07
C SER A 76 -14.35 -1.97 11.63
N TYR A 77 -13.18 -2.47 11.23
CA TYR A 77 -12.12 -1.62 10.69
C TYR A 77 -12.51 -0.96 9.37
N GLN A 78 -13.18 -1.70 8.48
CA GLN A 78 -13.72 -1.14 7.24
C GLN A 78 -14.70 0.00 7.55
N LYS A 79 -15.64 -0.20 8.48
CA LYS A 79 -16.57 0.83 8.92
C LYS A 79 -15.83 2.04 9.48
N TYR A 80 -14.85 1.84 10.36
CA TYR A 80 -14.00 2.91 10.88
C TYR A 80 -13.33 3.73 9.76
N LEU A 81 -12.82 3.08 8.72
CA LEU A 81 -12.21 3.77 7.59
C LEU A 81 -13.24 4.59 6.79
N VAL A 82 -14.46 4.07 6.59
CA VAL A 82 -15.57 4.80 5.95
C VAL A 82 -15.95 6.03 6.78
N ASP A 83 -16.15 5.88 8.08
CA ASP A 83 -16.52 6.95 9.01
C ASP A 83 -15.44 8.05 9.06
N ASN A 84 -14.18 7.69 8.79
CA ASN A 84 -13.06 8.63 8.63
C ASN A 84 -12.89 9.16 7.19
N GLY A 85 -13.91 9.05 6.34
CA GLY A 85 -13.94 9.64 5.00
C GLY A 85 -13.01 8.97 3.99
N ARG A 86 -12.64 7.69 4.17
CA ARG A 86 -11.80 6.96 3.21
C ARG A 86 -12.66 6.37 2.09
N GLY A 87 -12.28 6.65 0.84
CA GLY A 87 -12.96 6.08 -0.33
C GLY A 87 -12.70 4.57 -0.48
N SER A 88 -13.62 3.88 -1.16
CA SER A 88 -13.62 2.42 -1.35
C SER A 88 -12.30 1.88 -1.94
N VAL A 89 -11.68 2.60 -2.87
CA VAL A 89 -10.37 2.21 -3.48
C VAL A 89 -9.27 2.20 -2.42
N THR A 90 -9.23 3.22 -1.55
CA THR A 90 -8.24 3.30 -0.45
C THR A 90 -8.46 2.19 0.56
N ILE A 91 -9.71 1.91 0.95
CA ILE A 91 -10.09 0.84 1.87
C ILE A 91 -9.64 -0.51 1.31
N ARG A 92 -9.94 -0.77 0.03
CA ARG A 92 -9.53 -1.99 -0.67
C ARG A 92 -8.00 -2.13 -0.70
N ASN A 93 -7.26 -1.06 -0.97
CA ASN A 93 -5.80 -1.08 -0.97
C ASN A 93 -5.22 -1.40 0.42
N ILE A 94 -5.82 -0.89 1.49
CA ILE A 94 -5.37 -1.18 2.86
C ILE A 94 -5.70 -2.63 3.23
N ILE A 95 -6.94 -3.05 3.09
CA ILE A 95 -7.40 -4.35 3.58
C ILE A 95 -7.00 -5.47 2.61
N GLN A 96 -7.47 -5.41 1.36
CA GLN A 96 -7.30 -6.48 0.38
C GLN A 96 -5.88 -6.60 -0.14
N ASN A 97 -5.22 -5.47 -0.43
CA ASN A 97 -3.92 -5.48 -1.09
C ASN A 97 -2.75 -5.43 -0.09
N THR A 98 -3.00 -5.08 1.17
CA THR A 98 -1.94 -5.03 2.20
C THR A 98 -2.16 -6.04 3.32
N LEU A 99 -3.26 -5.92 4.09
CA LEU A 99 -3.42 -6.72 5.32
C LEU A 99 -3.68 -8.19 5.01
N PHE A 100 -4.61 -8.52 4.10
CA PHE A 100 -4.94 -9.90 3.77
C PHE A 100 -3.76 -10.71 3.22
N PRO A 101 -2.93 -10.22 2.27
CA PRO A 101 -1.74 -10.93 1.82
C PRO A 101 -0.69 -11.15 2.93
N LEU A 102 -0.57 -10.22 3.88
CA LEU A 102 0.33 -10.39 5.02
C LEU A 102 -0.17 -11.49 5.95
N LEU A 103 -1.45 -11.49 6.29
CA LEU A 103 -2.09 -12.56 7.09
C LEU A 103 -1.92 -13.92 6.41
N LYS A 104 -2.14 -14.00 5.10
CA LYS A 104 -1.91 -15.24 4.33
C LYS A 104 -0.49 -15.76 4.41
N LYS A 105 0.49 -14.87 4.41
CA LYS A 105 1.90 -15.25 4.55
C LYS A 105 2.21 -15.78 5.94
N VAL A 106 1.64 -15.18 6.97
CA VAL A 106 1.81 -15.63 8.35
C VAL A 106 1.14 -16.98 8.57
N SER A 107 -0.09 -17.19 8.13
CA SER A 107 -0.80 -18.46 8.30
C SER A 107 -0.03 -19.64 7.69
N LYS A 108 0.70 -19.41 6.59
CA LYS A 108 1.57 -20.43 5.99
C LYS A 108 2.85 -20.72 6.78
N ARG A 109 3.34 -19.76 7.57
CA ARG A 109 4.59 -19.91 8.36
C ARG A 109 4.36 -20.53 9.74
N VAL A 110 3.18 -20.31 10.27
CA VAL A 110 2.90 -20.52 11.68
C VAL A 110 1.67 -21.37 11.72
N ASP A 111 1.38 -22.43 11.49
CA ASP A 111 0.24 -23.31 11.81
C ASP A 111 -0.82 -22.66 12.75
N ILE A 112 -1.12 -21.39 12.49
CA ILE A 112 -2.18 -20.68 13.18
C ILE A 112 -3.47 -21.13 12.52
N PRO A 113 -4.43 -21.70 13.25
CA PRO A 113 -5.74 -21.99 12.70
C PRO A 113 -6.44 -20.66 12.41
N PHE A 114 -6.13 -20.10 11.28
CA PHE A 114 -6.75 -18.87 10.79
C PHE A 114 -8.05 -19.30 10.08
N THR A 115 -9.01 -19.71 10.89
CA THR A 115 -10.28 -20.26 10.40
C THR A 115 -11.07 -19.29 9.53
N TRP A 116 -10.96 -17.98 9.79
CA TRP A 116 -11.64 -17.00 8.95
C TRP A 116 -10.96 -16.79 7.60
N TYR A 117 -9.63 -17.00 7.53
CA TYR A 117 -8.88 -16.76 6.30
C TYR A 117 -9.30 -17.73 5.19
N ASP A 118 -9.43 -19.01 5.52
CA ASP A 118 -9.77 -20.03 4.54
C ASP A 118 -11.30 -20.11 4.26
N SER A 119 -12.15 -19.82 5.25
CA SER A 119 -13.60 -19.94 5.13
C SER A 119 -14.34 -18.62 4.85
N ASN A 120 -13.78 -17.47 5.24
CA ASN A 120 -14.50 -16.19 5.23
C ASN A 120 -13.86 -15.11 4.34
N LEU A 121 -12.69 -15.35 3.74
CA LEU A 121 -12.07 -14.37 2.85
C LEU A 121 -12.97 -14.01 1.66
N ASN A 122 -13.71 -15.00 1.16
CA ASN A 122 -14.67 -14.81 0.08
C ASN A 122 -15.98 -14.17 0.56
N SER A 123 -16.26 -14.17 1.85
CA SER A 123 -17.47 -13.57 2.45
C SER A 123 -17.24 -12.15 2.96
N PHE A 124 -16.00 -11.65 2.96
CA PHE A 124 -15.75 -10.26 3.31
C PHE A 124 -16.25 -9.34 2.19
N GLU A 125 -17.33 -8.62 2.48
CA GLU A 125 -17.91 -7.68 1.54
C GLU A 125 -17.28 -6.31 1.67
N PHE A 126 -16.65 -5.84 0.59
CA PHE A 126 -16.18 -4.47 0.50
C PHE A 126 -17.33 -3.50 0.28
N VAL A 127 -17.35 -2.41 1.05
CA VAL A 127 -18.31 -1.31 0.83
C VAL A 127 -18.23 -0.87 -0.63
N LYS A 128 -19.38 -0.93 -1.29
CA LYS A 128 -19.56 -0.39 -2.64
C LYS A 128 -19.75 1.11 -2.51
N ASP A 129 -18.87 1.86 -3.12
CA ASP A 129 -18.99 3.31 -3.17
C ASP A 129 -20.04 3.65 -4.23
N GLU A 130 -21.27 3.90 -3.81
CA GLU A 130 -22.34 4.30 -4.74
C GLU A 130 -22.10 5.69 -5.32
N SER A 131 -21.36 6.56 -4.61
CA SER A 131 -20.96 7.90 -5.08
C SER A 131 -19.94 7.84 -6.22
N ASN A 132 -19.20 6.75 -6.38
CA ASN A 132 -18.19 6.59 -7.42
C ASN A 132 -18.74 6.10 -8.76
N LYS A 133 -20.03 5.80 -8.91
CA LYS A 133 -20.59 5.53 -10.24
C LYS A 133 -20.56 6.80 -11.12
N GLU A 134 -20.76 7.97 -10.54
CA GLU A 134 -20.60 9.25 -11.23
C GLU A 134 -19.12 9.63 -11.40
N LEU A 135 -18.26 9.35 -10.41
CA LEU A 135 -16.83 9.63 -10.49
C LEU A 135 -16.06 8.60 -11.36
N ALA A 136 -16.53 7.36 -11.47
CA ALA A 136 -15.94 6.38 -12.40
C ALA A 136 -16.21 6.72 -13.88
N SER A 137 -17.21 7.57 -14.15
CA SER A 137 -17.39 8.21 -15.45
C SER A 137 -16.52 9.44 -15.64
N ASN A 138 -15.66 9.80 -14.67
CA ASN A 138 -14.68 10.85 -14.86
C ASN A 138 -13.76 10.46 -16.03
N LYS A 139 -14.20 10.86 -17.22
CA LYS A 139 -13.32 11.01 -18.37
C LYS A 139 -12.05 11.65 -17.84
N LYS A 140 -10.93 10.94 -17.97
CA LYS A 140 -9.63 11.55 -17.70
C LYS A 140 -9.64 12.89 -18.39
N VAL A 141 -9.69 13.97 -17.60
CA VAL A 141 -9.65 15.32 -18.15
C VAL A 141 -8.23 15.48 -18.66
N THR A 142 -8.08 15.40 -19.96
CA THR A 142 -6.82 15.72 -20.64
C THR A 142 -6.87 17.19 -21.02
N LEU A 143 -5.77 17.89 -20.81
CA LEU A 143 -5.64 19.27 -21.29
C LEU A 143 -5.71 19.28 -22.82
N THR A 144 -6.47 20.22 -23.38
CA THR A 144 -6.42 20.48 -24.84
C THR A 144 -5.13 21.21 -25.17
N GLU A 145 -4.79 21.25 -26.47
CA GLU A 145 -3.61 21.97 -26.96
C GLU A 145 -3.69 23.46 -26.62
N GLU A 146 -4.90 24.05 -26.77
CA GLU A 146 -5.14 25.44 -26.41
C GLU A 146 -4.95 25.72 -24.91
N GLN A 147 -5.43 24.82 -24.07
CA GLN A 147 -5.22 24.92 -22.60
C GLN A 147 -3.75 24.78 -22.23
N LEU A 148 -3.03 23.90 -22.92
CA LEU A 148 -1.59 23.71 -22.69
C LEU A 148 -0.82 24.97 -23.10
N LYS A 149 -1.18 25.58 -24.21
CA LYS A 149 -0.63 26.85 -24.68
C LYS A 149 -0.95 28.00 -23.73
N GLN A 150 -2.20 28.10 -23.24
CA GLN A 150 -2.58 29.10 -22.24
C GLN A 150 -1.77 28.94 -20.95
N LEU A 151 -1.51 27.71 -20.51
CA LEU A 151 -0.67 27.43 -19.36
C LEU A 151 0.79 27.86 -19.59
N TYR A 152 1.34 27.59 -20.78
CA TYR A 152 2.70 27.98 -21.15
C TYR A 152 2.87 29.50 -21.20
N ASP A 153 1.91 30.22 -21.77
CA ASP A 153 1.92 31.66 -21.93
C ASP A 153 1.50 32.41 -20.65
N TYR A 154 1.05 31.66 -19.59
CA TYR A 154 0.57 32.29 -18.35
C TYR A 154 1.69 33.07 -17.66
N PRO A 155 1.48 34.36 -17.33
CA PRO A 155 2.49 35.19 -16.69
C PRO A 155 2.74 34.73 -15.25
N ILE A 156 3.98 34.35 -14.95
CA ILE A 156 4.38 33.93 -13.61
C ILE A 156 4.89 35.15 -12.87
N THR A 157 4.29 35.44 -11.71
CA THR A 157 4.65 36.58 -10.85
C THR A 157 5.22 36.12 -9.51
N GLY A 158 6.03 36.98 -8.89
CA GLY A 158 6.66 36.73 -7.57
C GLY A 158 8.07 37.26 -7.48
N THR A 159 8.82 36.84 -6.47
CA THR A 159 10.25 37.12 -6.39
C THR A 159 11.02 36.40 -7.50
N GLU A 160 12.19 36.89 -7.87
CA GLU A 160 13.04 36.29 -8.92
C GLU A 160 13.20 34.76 -8.75
N LEU A 161 13.51 34.32 -7.53
CA LEU A 161 13.66 32.90 -7.21
C LEU A 161 12.34 32.12 -7.38
N GLN A 162 11.20 32.72 -7.02
CA GLN A 162 9.89 32.10 -7.19
C GLN A 162 9.49 32.01 -8.67
N VAL A 163 9.74 33.08 -9.44
CA VAL A 163 9.48 33.10 -10.87
C VAL A 163 10.30 32.01 -11.56
N ARG A 164 11.60 31.94 -11.30
CA ARG A 164 12.48 30.90 -11.86
C ARG A 164 11.97 29.48 -11.56
N LYS A 165 11.73 29.14 -10.29
CA LYS A 165 11.26 27.81 -9.90
C LYS A 165 9.92 27.45 -10.52
N ARG A 166 8.97 28.39 -10.55
CA ARG A 166 7.64 28.15 -11.14
C ARG A 166 7.73 27.99 -12.67
N THR A 167 8.59 28.74 -13.34
CA THR A 167 8.87 28.60 -14.76
C THR A 167 9.43 27.21 -15.06
N GLU A 168 10.44 26.77 -14.35
CA GLU A 168 11.04 25.44 -14.49
C GLU A 168 9.97 24.32 -14.32
N ILE A 169 9.10 24.42 -13.30
CA ILE A 169 8.01 23.46 -13.07
C ILE A 169 7.00 23.48 -14.21
N ARG A 170 6.59 24.66 -14.66
CA ARG A 170 5.65 24.81 -15.77
C ARG A 170 6.20 24.19 -17.06
N ASP A 171 7.45 24.52 -17.39
CA ASP A 171 8.08 24.08 -18.63
C ASP A 171 8.28 22.56 -18.63
N LEU A 172 8.68 21.99 -17.46
CA LEU A 172 8.76 20.55 -17.28
C LEU A 172 7.38 19.87 -17.43
N PHE A 173 6.31 20.45 -16.88
CA PHE A 173 4.97 19.93 -17.00
C PHE A 173 4.47 19.96 -18.44
N VAL A 174 4.68 21.07 -19.16
CA VAL A 174 4.33 21.20 -20.58
C VAL A 174 5.07 20.18 -21.42
N LEU A 175 6.39 20.04 -21.21
CA LEU A 175 7.19 19.02 -21.89
C LEU A 175 6.64 17.61 -21.61
N GLN A 176 6.32 17.31 -20.36
CA GLN A 176 5.74 16.02 -19.97
C GLN A 176 4.41 15.74 -20.70
N CYS A 177 3.55 16.74 -20.83
CA CYS A 177 2.30 16.60 -21.59
C CYS A 177 2.56 16.32 -23.07
N LEU A 178 3.54 16.98 -23.67
CA LEU A 178 3.89 16.82 -25.09
C LEU A 178 4.48 15.44 -25.39
N VAL A 179 5.35 14.93 -24.52
CA VAL A 179 5.99 13.61 -24.73
C VAL A 179 5.17 12.45 -24.16
N GLY A 180 4.10 12.71 -23.38
CA GLY A 180 3.25 11.66 -22.80
C GLY A 180 3.91 10.79 -21.74
N GLN A 181 5.06 11.21 -21.20
CA GLN A 181 5.81 10.43 -20.24
C GLN A 181 5.35 10.70 -18.80
N ARG A 182 5.53 9.69 -17.91
CA ARG A 182 5.26 9.86 -16.48
C ARG A 182 6.40 10.66 -15.82
N VAL A 183 6.09 11.37 -14.71
CA VAL A 183 7.09 12.16 -13.97
C VAL A 183 8.32 11.32 -13.58
N GLY A 184 8.12 10.08 -13.12
CA GLY A 184 9.21 9.18 -12.75
C GLY A 184 10.10 8.77 -13.92
N ASP A 185 9.54 8.64 -15.11
CA ASP A 185 10.29 8.29 -16.33
C ASP A 185 11.07 9.51 -16.84
N MET A 186 10.48 10.70 -16.74
CA MET A 186 11.18 11.96 -17.03
C MET A 186 12.38 12.18 -16.10
N GLN A 187 12.22 11.89 -14.80
CA GLN A 187 13.33 11.99 -13.85
C GLN A 187 14.48 11.04 -14.20
N LYS A 188 14.20 9.82 -14.61
CA LYS A 188 15.22 8.87 -15.08
C LYS A 188 15.95 9.39 -16.33
N PHE A 189 15.18 9.94 -17.27
CA PHE A 189 15.74 10.53 -18.48
C PHE A 189 16.74 11.67 -18.17
N PHE A 190 16.39 12.56 -17.25
CA PHE A 190 17.27 13.67 -16.86
C PHE A 190 18.45 13.24 -15.98
N ASN A 191 18.31 12.16 -15.21
CA ASN A 191 19.37 11.65 -14.33
C ASN A 191 20.34 10.70 -15.06
N GLY A 192 20.14 10.39 -16.34
CA GLY A 192 21.01 9.51 -17.11
C GLY A 192 20.90 8.02 -16.75
N ASP A 193 19.80 7.62 -16.05
CA ASP A 193 19.59 6.23 -15.62
C ASP A 193 19.13 5.30 -16.77
N ASN A 194 19.08 5.80 -18.01
CA ASN A 194 18.60 5.04 -19.18
C ASN A 194 19.66 4.10 -19.82
N GLU A 195 20.89 4.07 -19.30
CA GLU A 195 21.98 3.28 -19.93
C GLU A 195 22.13 1.84 -19.40
N LYS A 196 21.20 1.33 -18.57
CA LYS A 196 21.39 0.00 -17.92
C LYS A 196 20.45 -1.11 -18.37
N ASP A 197 19.58 -0.90 -19.33
CA ASP A 197 18.61 -1.93 -19.73
C ASP A 197 18.91 -2.56 -21.12
N GLU A 198 20.11 -2.38 -21.67
CA GLU A 198 20.56 -3.08 -22.90
C GLU A 198 21.87 -3.84 -22.63
N GLU A 199 21.79 -4.97 -21.89
CA GLU A 199 22.71 -6.10 -21.99
C GLU A 199 21.98 -7.42 -21.77
#